data_ec445dfe9811bdb247073928c0553103
#
_entry.id   ec445dfe9811bdb247073928c0553103
#
_cell.length_a   1.000
_cell.length_b   1.000
_cell.length_c   1.000
_cell.angle_alpha   90.00
_cell.angle_beta   90.00
_cell.angle_gamma   90.00
#
_symmetry.space_group_name_H-M   'P 1'
#
loop_
_entity.id
_entity.type
_entity.pdbx_description
1 polymer ?
#
loop_
_entity_poly.entity_id
_entity_poly.type
_entity_poly.pdbx_seq_one_letter_code
_entity_poly.pdbx_strand_id
1 'polypeptide(L)'
;MDQNAEKNEKLESSYDENPYISKTYYHTQPEKLKSNLRLLDFISPDLKNAKVLEIGCSFGGNIIPFAIENPDATVVGVDLSKVQVDEGNKIIDFLGLKNIRIYHKNILDYNEHFEQFDYIICHGVFSWVDENVQKGI
;
A
#
# COMPACT_ATOMS: atom_id res chain seq x y z
N MET A 1 7.85 22.30 20.28
CA MET A 1 8.12 21.17 19.35
C MET A 1 7.00 20.18 19.48
N ASP A 2 6.45 19.78 18.37
CA ASP A 2 5.27 18.90 18.35
C ASP A 2 5.70 17.47 18.70
N GLN A 3 5.24 16.94 19.83
CA GLN A 3 5.59 15.58 20.30
C GLN A 3 5.21 14.49 19.27
N ASN A 4 4.24 14.79 18.40
CA ASN A 4 3.84 13.89 17.32
C ASN A 4 4.88 13.87 16.18
N ALA A 5 5.51 15.01 15.86
CA ALA A 5 6.56 15.07 14.85
C ALA A 5 7.80 14.26 15.26
N GLU A 6 8.28 14.43 16.51
CA GLU A 6 9.41 13.64 17.03
C GLU A 6 9.13 12.13 17.09
N LYS A 7 7.88 11.75 17.40
CA LYS A 7 7.47 10.34 17.42
C LYS A 7 7.44 9.74 16.02
N ASN A 8 6.95 10.48 15.05
CA ASN A 8 6.92 10.06 13.64
C ASN A 8 8.33 9.91 13.08
N GLU A 9 9.24 10.86 13.34
CA GLU A 9 10.65 10.77 12.91
C GLU A 9 11.37 9.55 13.50
N LYS A 10 11.13 9.22 14.78
CA LYS A 10 11.69 8.01 15.42
C LYS A 10 11.13 6.73 14.82
N LEU A 11 9.85 6.72 14.49
CA LEU A 11 9.19 5.57 13.88
C LEU A 11 9.72 5.33 12.46
N GLU A 12 9.82 6.39 11.65
CA GLU A 12 10.39 6.37 10.30
C GLU A 12 11.84 5.86 10.34
N SER A 13 12.70 6.42 11.19
CA SER A 13 14.09 5.97 11.37
C SER A 13 14.18 4.49 11.74
N SER A 14 13.30 3.99 12.60
CA SER A 14 13.27 2.57 13.00
C SER A 14 12.91 1.65 11.83
N TYR A 15 12.01 2.06 10.94
CA TYR A 15 11.67 1.29 9.73
C TYR A 15 12.77 1.36 8.67
N ASP A 16 13.49 2.47 8.57
CA ASP A 16 14.63 2.62 7.66
C ASP A 16 15.84 1.78 8.10
N GLU A 17 16.08 1.66 9.41
CA GLU A 17 17.17 0.84 9.98
C GLU A 17 16.90 -0.67 9.87
N ASN A 18 15.64 -1.07 9.94
CA ASN A 18 15.22 -2.46 9.90
C ASN A 18 14.15 -2.68 8.82
N PRO A 19 14.53 -2.65 7.54
CA PRO A 19 13.59 -2.78 6.44
C PRO A 19 12.84 -4.11 6.48
N TYR A 20 11.53 -4.03 6.38
CA TYR A 20 10.68 -5.22 6.34
C TYR A 20 10.74 -5.87 4.95
N ILE A 21 10.94 -7.20 4.91
CA ILE A 21 10.91 -7.94 3.65
C ILE A 21 9.48 -8.06 3.17
N SER A 22 9.10 -7.22 2.22
CA SER A 22 7.81 -7.32 1.55
C SER A 22 7.78 -8.51 0.60
N LYS A 23 6.65 -9.20 0.59
CA LYS A 23 6.38 -10.34 -0.30
C LYS A 23 4.91 -10.39 -0.63
N THR A 24 4.54 -11.18 -1.63
CA THR A 24 3.16 -11.42 -1.97
C THR A 24 2.42 -12.19 -0.86
N TYR A 25 1.30 -11.66 -0.42
CA TYR A 25 0.42 -12.29 0.56
C TYR A 25 -0.87 -12.72 -0.15
N TYR A 26 -1.02 -14.00 -0.41
CA TYR A 26 -2.15 -14.56 -1.16
C TYR A 26 -3.53 -14.09 -0.67
N HIS A 27 -3.70 -13.96 0.65
CA HIS A 27 -4.99 -13.60 1.24
C HIS A 27 -5.39 -12.13 1.04
N THR A 28 -4.43 -11.27 0.71
CA THR A 28 -4.65 -9.82 0.52
C THR A 28 -4.76 -9.43 -0.94
N GLN A 29 -4.50 -10.36 -1.86
CA GLN A 29 -4.57 -10.08 -3.28
C GLN A 29 -5.99 -9.70 -3.72
N PRO A 30 -6.16 -8.69 -4.58
CA PRO A 30 -7.47 -8.25 -5.07
C PRO A 30 -8.29 -9.39 -5.70
N GLU A 31 -7.64 -10.37 -6.36
CA GLU A 31 -8.28 -11.56 -6.92
C GLU A 31 -8.97 -12.40 -5.84
N LYS A 32 -8.30 -12.55 -4.69
CA LYS A 32 -8.85 -13.29 -3.56
C LYS A 32 -10.00 -12.56 -2.91
N LEU A 33 -9.85 -11.24 -2.73
CA LEU A 33 -10.91 -10.37 -2.21
C LEU A 33 -12.15 -10.43 -3.14
N LYS A 34 -11.95 -10.29 -4.45
CA LYS A 34 -13.01 -10.39 -5.45
C LYS A 34 -13.73 -11.76 -5.38
N SER A 35 -12.95 -12.84 -5.27
CA SER A 35 -13.51 -14.19 -5.19
C SER A 35 -14.35 -14.39 -3.93
N ASN A 36 -13.88 -13.88 -2.78
CA ASN A 36 -14.62 -13.96 -1.52
C ASN A 36 -15.92 -13.14 -1.56
N LEU A 37 -15.86 -11.91 -2.13
CA LEU A 37 -17.05 -11.08 -2.30
C LEU A 37 -18.10 -11.75 -3.18
N ARG A 38 -17.67 -12.41 -4.26
CA ARG A 38 -18.57 -13.14 -5.15
C ARG A 38 -19.24 -14.33 -4.48
N LEU A 39 -18.57 -15.02 -3.55
CA LEU A 39 -19.18 -16.10 -2.75
C LEU A 39 -20.27 -15.58 -1.82
N LEU A 40 -20.25 -14.30 -1.48
CA LEU A 40 -21.23 -13.62 -0.65
C LEU A 40 -22.25 -12.80 -1.46
N ASP A 41 -22.34 -13.06 -2.78
CA ASP A 41 -23.21 -12.35 -3.72
C ASP A 41 -22.98 -10.83 -3.82
N PHE A 42 -21.80 -10.34 -3.43
CA PHE A 42 -21.42 -8.96 -3.65
C PHE A 42 -20.85 -8.75 -5.06
N ILE A 43 -21.26 -7.67 -5.70
CA ILE A 43 -20.67 -7.20 -6.95
C ILE A 43 -19.38 -6.44 -6.59
N SER A 44 -18.27 -6.85 -7.18
CA SER A 44 -16.97 -6.20 -7.01
C SER A 44 -16.46 -5.64 -8.33
N PRO A 45 -15.67 -4.56 -8.31
CA PRO A 45 -15.05 -4.00 -9.51
C PRO A 45 -14.21 -5.01 -10.28
N ASP A 46 -14.06 -4.78 -11.58
CA ASP A 46 -13.21 -5.61 -12.43
C ASP A 46 -11.73 -5.30 -12.14
N LEU A 47 -10.94 -6.34 -11.89
CA LEU A 47 -9.51 -6.22 -11.56
C LEU A 47 -8.71 -5.58 -12.67
N LYS A 48 -9.07 -5.84 -13.90
CA LYS A 48 -8.33 -5.39 -15.07
C LYS A 48 -8.14 -3.86 -15.12
N ASN A 49 -9.14 -3.11 -14.66
CA ASN A 49 -9.15 -1.64 -14.64
C ASN A 49 -9.26 -1.09 -13.20
N ALA A 50 -9.04 -1.93 -12.21
CA ALA A 50 -9.22 -1.56 -10.81
C ALA A 50 -8.21 -0.50 -10.35
N LYS A 51 -8.66 0.35 -9.43
CA LYS A 51 -7.80 1.21 -8.63
C LYS A 51 -7.51 0.52 -7.30
N VAL A 52 -6.25 0.22 -7.06
CA VAL A 52 -5.80 -0.52 -5.87
C VAL A 52 -4.87 0.33 -5.04
N LEU A 53 -5.13 0.40 -3.73
CA LEU A 53 -4.25 1.04 -2.74
C LEU A 53 -3.71 -0.02 -1.77
N GLU A 54 -2.41 0.00 -1.50
CA GLU A 54 -1.83 -0.70 -0.36
C GLU A 54 -1.22 0.28 0.63
N ILE A 55 -1.69 0.19 1.88
CA ILE A 55 -1.20 0.96 3.02
C ILE A 55 -0.13 0.14 3.74
N GLY A 56 1.07 0.74 3.94
CA GLY A 56 2.23 0.03 4.49
C GLY A 56 2.80 -0.98 3.50
N CYS A 57 2.97 -0.56 2.24
CA CYS A 57 3.35 -1.45 1.14
C CYS A 57 4.84 -1.83 1.12
N SER A 58 5.68 -1.23 1.99
CA SER A 58 7.13 -1.41 1.95
C SER A 58 7.67 -1.09 0.54
N PHE A 59 8.54 -1.91 -0.03
CA PHE A 59 9.02 -1.77 -1.41
C PHE A 59 8.08 -2.37 -2.47
N GLY A 60 6.83 -2.68 -2.13
CA GLY A 60 5.79 -3.08 -3.08
C GLY A 60 5.79 -4.57 -3.44
N GLY A 61 6.45 -5.44 -2.67
CA GLY A 61 6.52 -6.87 -2.95
C GLY A 61 5.16 -7.57 -3.05
N ASN A 62 4.10 -6.96 -2.47
CA ASN A 62 2.74 -7.47 -2.56
C ASN A 62 1.97 -6.94 -3.77
N ILE A 63 2.17 -5.67 -4.16
CA ILE A 63 1.36 -5.02 -5.21
C ILE A 63 2.03 -4.95 -6.59
N ILE A 64 3.36 -5.04 -6.67
CA ILE A 64 4.07 -5.06 -7.96
C ILE A 64 3.63 -6.25 -8.83
N PRO A 65 3.53 -7.49 -8.31
CA PRO A 65 3.03 -8.63 -9.10
C PRO A 65 1.63 -8.39 -9.65
N PHE A 66 0.71 -7.83 -8.86
CA PHE A 66 -0.62 -7.47 -9.31
C PHE A 66 -0.58 -6.47 -10.47
N ALA A 67 0.27 -5.44 -10.38
CA ALA A 67 0.42 -4.42 -11.42
C ALA A 67 0.96 -5.02 -12.75
N ILE A 68 1.86 -6.01 -12.66
CA ILE A 68 2.38 -6.73 -13.83
C ILE A 68 1.26 -7.52 -14.54
N GLU A 69 0.44 -8.21 -13.76
CA GLU A 69 -0.64 -9.07 -14.30
C GLU A 69 -1.84 -8.25 -14.80
N ASN A 70 -2.01 -7.01 -14.31
CA ASN A 70 -3.13 -6.13 -14.64
C ASN A 70 -2.61 -4.77 -15.16
N PRO A 71 -2.08 -4.71 -16.39
CA PRO A 71 -1.42 -3.51 -16.93
C PRO A 71 -2.34 -2.29 -17.10
N ASP A 72 -3.65 -2.50 -17.19
CA ASP A 72 -4.65 -1.42 -17.28
C ASP A 72 -5.18 -0.97 -15.90
N ALA A 73 -4.81 -1.66 -14.80
CA ALA A 73 -5.14 -1.23 -13.45
C ALA A 73 -4.28 -0.05 -13.02
N THR A 74 -4.76 0.73 -12.05
CA THR A 74 -3.98 1.79 -11.39
C THR A 74 -3.63 1.33 -9.98
N VAL A 75 -2.35 1.22 -9.67
CA VAL A 75 -1.88 0.69 -8.38
C VAL A 75 -1.09 1.75 -7.63
N VAL A 76 -1.46 1.97 -6.38
CA VAL A 76 -0.81 2.94 -5.49
C VAL A 76 -0.37 2.24 -4.23
N GLY A 77 0.88 2.43 -3.86
CA GLY A 77 1.40 2.06 -2.55
C GLY A 77 1.72 3.31 -1.72
N VAL A 78 1.53 3.23 -0.41
CA VAL A 78 2.03 4.24 0.52
C VAL A 78 2.80 3.56 1.64
N ASP A 79 3.94 4.13 2.00
CA ASP A 79 4.75 3.67 3.12
C ASP A 79 5.44 4.83 3.82
N LEU A 80 5.72 4.67 5.11
CA LEU A 80 6.39 5.66 5.94
C LEU A 80 7.92 5.59 5.79
N SER A 81 8.48 4.45 5.37
CA SER A 81 9.92 4.28 5.16
C SER A 81 10.33 4.81 3.78
N LYS A 82 11.10 5.90 3.79
CA LYS A 82 11.64 6.48 2.56
C LYS A 82 12.56 5.52 1.82
N VAL A 83 13.38 4.76 2.55
CA VAL A 83 14.33 3.78 2.00
C VAL A 83 13.58 2.71 1.20
N GLN A 84 12.50 2.18 1.76
CA GLN A 84 11.71 1.14 1.10
C GLN A 84 10.94 1.69 -0.12
N VAL A 85 10.40 2.89 -0.01
CA VAL A 85 9.72 3.58 -1.14
C VAL A 85 10.67 3.82 -2.30
N ASP A 86 11.87 4.33 -2.01
CA ASP A 86 12.89 4.58 -3.04
C ASP A 86 13.31 3.27 -3.74
N GLU A 87 13.49 2.19 -2.97
CA GLU A 87 13.82 0.87 -3.52
C GLU A 87 12.69 0.30 -4.38
N GLY A 88 11.46 0.38 -3.89
CA GLY A 88 10.27 -0.05 -4.66
C GLY A 88 10.13 0.68 -5.98
N ASN A 89 10.30 2.00 -5.98
CA ASN A 89 10.23 2.79 -7.21
C ASN A 89 11.37 2.48 -8.18
N LYS A 90 12.58 2.14 -7.71
CA LYS A 90 13.67 1.64 -8.58
C LYS A 90 13.29 0.32 -9.25
N ILE A 91 12.66 -0.60 -8.52
CA ILE A 91 12.18 -1.87 -9.07
C ILE A 91 11.11 -1.61 -10.14
N ILE A 92 10.14 -0.73 -9.86
CA ILE A 92 9.07 -0.32 -10.79
C ILE A 92 9.67 0.26 -12.08
N ASP A 93 10.63 1.17 -11.95
CA ASP A 93 11.29 1.81 -13.08
C ASP A 93 12.12 0.79 -13.89
N PHE A 94 12.85 -0.12 -13.23
CA PHE A 94 13.60 -1.21 -13.87
C PHE A 94 12.70 -2.15 -14.67
N LEU A 95 11.51 -2.47 -14.15
CA LEU A 95 10.51 -3.30 -14.83
C LEU A 95 9.73 -2.52 -15.92
N GLY A 96 9.91 -1.21 -16.01
CA GLY A 96 9.24 -0.35 -16.98
C GLY A 96 7.73 -0.19 -16.75
N LEU A 97 7.24 -0.47 -15.53
CA LEU A 97 5.83 -0.38 -15.19
C LEU A 97 5.36 1.08 -15.16
N LYS A 98 4.18 1.36 -15.72
CA LYS A 98 3.60 2.71 -15.81
C LYS A 98 2.30 2.85 -15.01
N ASN A 99 1.76 1.73 -14.54
CA ASN A 99 0.48 1.63 -13.87
C ASN A 99 0.58 1.51 -12.35
N ILE A 100 1.79 1.62 -11.79
CA ILE A 100 2.04 1.56 -10.35
C ILE A 100 2.98 2.66 -9.89
N ARG A 101 2.74 3.20 -8.68
CA ARG A 101 3.62 4.14 -7.99
C ARG A 101 3.56 3.92 -6.48
N ILE A 102 4.71 4.06 -5.82
CA ILE A 102 4.80 4.03 -4.35
C ILE A 102 5.18 5.42 -3.86
N TYR A 103 4.45 5.91 -2.85
CA TYR A 103 4.66 7.24 -2.26
C TYR A 103 5.15 7.14 -0.82
N HIS A 104 6.17 7.92 -0.49
CA HIS A 104 6.59 8.16 0.88
C HIS A 104 5.60 9.12 1.54
N LYS A 105 4.68 8.58 2.34
CA LYS A 105 3.63 9.36 3.01
C LYS A 105 3.19 8.71 4.31
N ASN A 106 2.85 9.55 5.30
CA ASN A 106 2.06 9.11 6.43
C ASN A 106 0.59 8.96 5.97
N ILE A 107 -0.07 7.89 6.38
CA ILE A 107 -1.48 7.66 6.06
C ILE A 107 -2.39 8.77 6.59
N LEU A 108 -2.01 9.42 7.69
CA LEU A 108 -2.74 10.54 8.26
C LEU A 108 -2.74 11.80 7.37
N ASP A 109 -1.78 11.90 6.43
CA ASP A 109 -1.72 12.97 5.45
C ASP A 109 -2.60 12.70 4.22
N TYR A 110 -3.20 11.50 4.17
CA TYR A 110 -4.20 11.14 3.19
C TYR A 110 -5.52 11.80 3.57
N ASN A 111 -5.98 12.76 2.79
CA ASN A 111 -7.22 13.50 3.04
C ASN A 111 -8.27 13.15 1.99
N GLU A 112 -9.50 13.59 2.23
CA GLU A 112 -10.71 13.34 1.41
C GLU A 112 -10.63 13.82 -0.07
N HIS A 113 -9.55 14.52 -0.46
CA HIS A 113 -9.30 14.92 -1.85
C HIS A 113 -8.55 13.86 -2.67
N PHE A 114 -8.21 12.73 -2.05
CA PHE A 114 -7.58 11.62 -2.75
C PHE A 114 -8.59 10.80 -3.55
N GLU A 115 -8.06 10.15 -4.58
CA GLU A 115 -8.85 9.29 -5.45
C GLU A 115 -9.55 8.17 -4.66
N GLN A 116 -10.72 7.78 -5.12
CA GLN A 116 -11.39 6.59 -4.60
C GLN A 116 -10.74 5.34 -5.17
N PHE A 117 -10.60 4.30 -4.34
CA PHE A 117 -10.04 3.02 -4.71
C PHE A 117 -11.12 1.93 -4.69
N ASP A 118 -10.97 0.99 -5.61
CA ASP A 118 -11.83 -0.19 -5.70
C ASP A 118 -11.44 -1.25 -4.67
N TYR A 119 -10.14 -1.36 -4.40
CA TYR A 119 -9.57 -2.29 -3.42
C TYR A 119 -8.54 -1.56 -2.56
N ILE A 120 -8.69 -1.71 -1.25
CA ILE A 120 -7.73 -1.17 -0.27
C ILE A 120 -7.16 -2.33 0.52
N ILE A 121 -5.84 -2.45 0.51
CA ILE A 121 -5.08 -3.47 1.23
C ILE A 121 -4.37 -2.79 2.40
N CYS A 122 -4.58 -3.32 3.61
CA CYS A 122 -3.84 -2.92 4.80
C CYS A 122 -3.45 -4.18 5.57
N HIS A 123 -2.26 -4.71 5.28
CA HIS A 123 -1.81 -5.98 5.85
C HIS A 123 -0.58 -5.78 6.74
N GLY A 124 -0.71 -6.24 7.99
CA GLY A 124 0.39 -6.17 8.95
C GLY A 124 0.71 -4.75 9.45
N VAL A 125 -0.18 -3.78 9.31
CA VAL A 125 0.01 -2.38 9.75
C VAL A 125 -0.79 -2.07 11.00
N PHE A 126 -2.08 -2.36 11.01
CA PHE A 126 -3.04 -1.93 12.02
C PHE A 126 -2.62 -2.25 13.47
N SER A 127 -2.02 -3.41 13.70
CA SER A 127 -1.59 -3.86 15.05
C SER A 127 -0.31 -3.18 15.53
N TRP A 128 0.41 -2.48 14.66
CA TRP A 128 1.73 -1.88 14.96
C TRP A 128 1.71 -0.36 15.08
N VAL A 129 0.58 0.25 14.77
CA VAL A 129 0.41 1.70 14.77
C VAL A 129 -0.43 2.16 15.94
N ASP A 130 -0.29 3.44 16.31
CA ASP A 130 -1.06 4.02 17.40
C ASP A 130 -2.54 4.26 17.01
N GLU A 131 -3.36 4.58 18.02
CA GLU A 131 -4.81 4.75 17.87
C GLU A 131 -5.19 5.84 16.86
N ASN A 132 -4.36 6.90 16.69
CA ASN A 132 -4.66 7.96 15.73
C ASN A 132 -4.50 7.45 14.31
N VAL A 133 -3.43 6.68 14.05
CA VAL A 133 -3.19 6.04 12.76
C VAL A 133 -4.24 4.96 12.47
N GLN A 134 -4.64 4.18 13.50
CA GLN A 134 -5.72 3.19 13.37
C GLN A 134 -7.05 3.82 12.97
N LYS A 135 -7.34 5.03 13.45
CA LYS A 135 -8.55 5.79 13.06
C LYS A 135 -8.44 6.41 11.67
N GLY A 136 -7.23 6.59 11.16
CA GLY A 136 -6.96 7.10 9.82
C GLY A 136 -7.00 6.03 8.73
N ILE A 137 -6.89 4.74 9.12
CA ILE A 137 -7.04 3.58 8.23
C ILE A 137 -8.51 3.22 8.08
#